data_660087a4ab52ec0dd6d668d0a8e51965
#
_entry.id   660087a4ab52ec0dd6d668d0a8e51965
#
_cell.length_a   1.000
_cell.length_b   1.000
_cell.length_c   1.000
_cell.angle_alpha   90.00
_cell.angle_beta   90.00
_cell.angle_gamma   90.00
#
_symmetry.space_group_name_H-M   'P 1'
#
loop_
_entity.id
_entity.type
_entity.pdbx_description
1 polymer ?
#
loop_
_entity_poly.entity_id
_entity_poly.type
_entity_poly.pdbx_seq_one_letter_code
_entity_poly.pdbx_strand_id
1 'polypeptide(L)'
;MTMVIQESLRLYPPVAVVLREALADMKFGGIHVPKGVNVWSLVVTLHTDPENWGPDALKFNPERFANGITGACKLPHLYMPFGVGPRVCLGQNLAMVELKILISLILSNFSFSLSPNYKHSATLRLVIEPENGVDLLVKKL
;
A
#
# COMPACT_ATOMS: atom_id res chain seq x y z
N MET A 1 10.64 -1.43 11.70
CA MET A 1 9.53 -0.48 11.49
C MET A 1 9.27 -0.18 10.00
N THR A 2 10.26 0.29 9.21
CA THR A 2 10.06 0.59 7.78
C THR A 2 9.42 -0.55 7.00
N MET A 3 9.90 -1.78 7.16
CA MET A 3 9.36 -2.97 6.50
C MET A 3 7.88 -3.24 6.86
N VAL A 4 7.51 -3.03 8.14
CA VAL A 4 6.12 -3.16 8.60
C VAL A 4 5.21 -2.14 7.90
N ILE A 5 5.64 -0.88 7.82
CA ILE A 5 4.90 0.17 7.13
C ILE A 5 4.76 -0.16 5.63
N GLN A 6 5.86 -0.59 5.00
CA GLN A 6 5.85 -0.94 3.58
C GLN A 6 4.90 -2.10 3.28
N GLU A 7 4.90 -3.13 4.12
CA GLU A 7 4.01 -4.29 3.95
C GLU A 7 2.54 -3.92 4.23
N SER A 8 2.29 -3.05 5.20
CA SER A 8 0.94 -2.51 5.42
C SER A 8 0.44 -1.73 4.21
N LEU A 9 1.27 -0.85 3.65
CA LEU A 9 0.94 -0.09 2.45
C LEU A 9 0.82 -0.96 1.18
N ARG A 10 1.47 -2.12 1.16
CA ARG A 10 1.31 -3.09 0.09
C ARG A 10 -0.08 -3.74 0.13
N LEU A 11 -0.46 -4.30 1.26
CA LEU A 11 -1.73 -5.02 1.41
C LEU A 11 -2.94 -4.07 1.46
N TYR A 12 -2.75 -2.90 2.07
CA TYR A 12 -3.81 -1.91 2.30
C TYR A 12 -3.36 -0.52 1.84
N PRO A 13 -3.09 -0.33 0.54
CA PRO A 13 -2.74 0.99 0.02
C PRO A 13 -3.94 1.93 0.18
N PRO A 14 -3.78 3.13 0.76
CA PRO A 14 -4.89 4.08 0.89
C PRO A 14 -5.58 4.36 -0.44
N VAL A 15 -4.80 4.52 -1.52
CA VAL A 15 -5.30 4.73 -2.88
C VAL A 15 -5.36 3.39 -3.61
N ALA A 16 -6.57 2.86 -3.78
CA ALA A 16 -6.79 1.56 -4.43
C ALA A 16 -6.56 1.58 -5.95
N VAL A 17 -6.77 2.74 -6.57
CA VAL A 17 -6.77 2.90 -8.02
C VAL A 17 -6.09 4.19 -8.41
N VAL A 18 -5.21 4.14 -9.40
CA VAL A 18 -4.58 5.32 -10.00
C VAL A 18 -5.15 5.53 -11.40
N LEU A 19 -5.66 6.72 -11.66
CA LEU A 19 -6.22 7.13 -12.95
C LEU A 19 -5.19 7.92 -13.76
N ARG A 20 -5.15 7.65 -15.07
CA ARG A 20 -4.40 8.45 -16.05
C ARG A 20 -5.22 8.61 -17.32
N GLU A 21 -5.18 9.78 -17.91
CA GLU A 21 -5.73 10.05 -19.24
C GLU A 21 -4.64 9.96 -20.30
N ALA A 22 -4.91 9.33 -21.42
CA ALA A 22 -4.04 9.30 -22.57
C ALA A 22 -4.05 10.69 -23.26
N LEU A 23 -2.94 11.43 -23.18
CA LEU A 23 -2.83 12.77 -23.77
C LEU A 23 -2.58 12.76 -25.29
N ALA A 24 -2.24 11.59 -25.83
CA ALA A 24 -2.07 11.32 -27.27
C ALA A 24 -2.42 9.87 -27.55
N ASP A 25 -2.61 9.53 -28.81
CA ASP A 25 -2.71 8.12 -29.22
C ASP A 25 -1.42 7.38 -28.85
N MET A 26 -1.56 6.24 -28.20
CA MET A 26 -0.42 5.45 -27.74
C MET A 26 -0.70 3.94 -27.79
N LYS A 27 0.36 3.14 -27.61
CA LYS A 27 0.24 1.68 -27.46
C LYS A 27 0.71 1.26 -26.07
N PHE A 28 -0.11 0.44 -25.40
CA PHE A 28 0.20 -0.22 -24.15
C PHE A 28 0.18 -1.72 -24.33
N GLY A 29 1.35 -2.39 -24.20
CA GLY A 29 1.42 -3.85 -24.34
C GLY A 29 0.79 -4.38 -25.65
N GLY A 30 0.88 -3.62 -26.75
CA GLY A 30 0.25 -3.96 -28.02
C GLY A 30 -1.20 -3.46 -28.19
N ILE A 31 -1.85 -2.99 -27.14
CA ILE A 31 -3.21 -2.43 -27.19
C ILE A 31 -3.12 -0.97 -27.64
N HIS A 32 -3.91 -0.61 -28.65
CA HIS A 32 -4.06 0.79 -29.08
C HIS A 32 -4.97 1.54 -28.14
N VAL A 33 -4.46 2.63 -27.56
CA VAL A 33 -5.19 3.51 -26.63
C VAL A 33 -5.29 4.89 -27.26
N PRO A 34 -6.48 5.29 -27.73
CA PRO A 34 -6.72 6.62 -28.29
C PRO A 34 -6.55 7.74 -27.24
N LYS A 35 -6.23 8.94 -27.70
CA LYS A 35 -6.25 10.15 -26.91
C LYS A 35 -7.60 10.32 -26.20
N GLY A 36 -7.56 10.77 -24.94
CA GLY A 36 -8.75 10.99 -24.08
C GLY A 36 -9.26 9.75 -23.36
N VAL A 37 -8.71 8.57 -23.65
CA VAL A 37 -9.07 7.35 -22.91
C VAL A 37 -8.49 7.37 -21.51
N ASN A 38 -9.33 7.06 -20.51
CA ASN A 38 -8.89 6.91 -19.12
C ASN A 38 -8.38 5.49 -18.87
N VAL A 39 -7.15 5.40 -18.41
CA VAL A 39 -6.47 4.14 -18.03
C VAL A 39 -6.48 4.03 -16.50
N TRP A 40 -7.01 2.92 -16.00
CA TRP A 40 -7.09 2.62 -14.57
C TRP A 40 -6.04 1.59 -14.19
N SER A 41 -5.17 1.93 -13.24
CA SER A 41 -4.21 1.01 -12.63
C SER A 41 -4.74 0.59 -11.27
N LEU A 42 -5.11 -0.68 -11.13
CA LEU A 42 -5.63 -1.25 -9.88
C LEU A 42 -4.46 -1.57 -8.95
N VAL A 43 -4.14 -0.65 -8.03
CA VAL A 43 -2.96 -0.76 -7.14
C VAL A 43 -3.05 -1.99 -6.25
N VAL A 44 -4.24 -2.27 -5.70
CA VAL A 44 -4.45 -3.45 -4.84
C VAL A 44 -4.13 -4.75 -5.59
N THR A 45 -4.62 -4.88 -6.83
CA THR A 45 -4.35 -6.08 -7.64
C THR A 45 -2.86 -6.22 -7.95
N LEU A 46 -2.20 -5.10 -8.33
CA LEU A 46 -0.75 -5.12 -8.58
C LEU A 46 0.05 -5.52 -7.33
N HIS A 47 -0.40 -5.12 -6.14
CA HIS A 47 0.28 -5.39 -4.87
C HIS A 47 0.00 -6.80 -4.31
N THR A 48 -1.02 -7.49 -4.79
CA THR A 48 -1.43 -8.82 -4.29
C THR A 48 -1.30 -9.92 -5.32
N ASP A 49 -0.80 -9.62 -6.51
CA ASP A 49 -0.59 -10.59 -7.59
C ASP A 49 0.53 -11.59 -7.24
N PRO A 50 0.24 -12.90 -7.14
CA PRO A 50 1.25 -13.91 -6.82
C PRO A 50 2.38 -14.02 -7.85
N GLU A 51 2.13 -13.68 -9.12
CA GLU A 51 3.17 -13.69 -10.16
C GLU A 51 4.29 -12.67 -9.87
N ASN A 52 3.94 -11.58 -9.17
CA ASN A 52 4.86 -10.47 -8.85
C ASN A 52 5.42 -10.56 -7.44
N TRP A 53 4.64 -11.11 -6.49
CA TRP A 53 4.96 -11.08 -5.05
C TRP A 53 5.18 -12.46 -4.44
N GLY A 54 5.03 -13.54 -5.24
CA GLY A 54 5.17 -14.91 -4.77
C GLY A 54 3.89 -15.51 -4.20
N PRO A 55 3.91 -16.82 -3.83
CA PRO A 55 2.72 -17.55 -3.43
C PRO A 55 2.11 -17.07 -2.11
N ASP A 56 2.85 -16.31 -1.31
CA ASP A 56 2.41 -15.70 -0.07
C ASP A 56 1.97 -14.23 -0.23
N ALA A 57 1.65 -13.80 -1.45
CA ALA A 57 1.29 -12.43 -1.79
C ALA A 57 0.16 -11.84 -0.91
N LEU A 58 -0.76 -12.68 -0.42
CA LEU A 58 -1.86 -12.25 0.46
C LEU A 58 -1.51 -12.30 1.95
N LYS A 59 -0.32 -12.80 2.32
CA LYS A 59 0.12 -12.86 3.72
C LYS A 59 0.87 -11.61 4.10
N PHE A 60 0.66 -11.14 5.34
CA PHE A 60 1.44 -10.07 5.93
C PHE A 60 2.83 -10.57 6.31
N ASN A 61 3.84 -10.18 5.55
CA ASN A 61 5.22 -10.60 5.73
C ASN A 61 6.18 -9.42 5.55
N PRO A 62 6.47 -8.63 6.60
CA PRO A 62 7.38 -7.48 6.51
C PRO A 62 8.80 -7.84 6.06
N GLU A 63 9.27 -9.05 6.32
CA GLU A 63 10.62 -9.53 5.93
C GLU A 63 10.79 -9.55 4.40
N ARG A 64 9.71 -9.52 3.65
CA ARG A 64 9.72 -9.32 2.20
C ARG A 64 10.55 -8.10 1.79
N PHE A 65 10.52 -7.05 2.59
CA PHE A 65 11.26 -5.80 2.36
C PHE A 65 12.65 -5.75 3.02
N ALA A 66 13.21 -6.86 3.49
CA ALA A 66 14.53 -6.90 4.13
C ALA A 66 15.64 -6.39 3.21
N ASN A 67 15.53 -6.65 1.90
CA ASN A 67 16.46 -6.19 0.87
C ASN A 67 15.91 -4.98 0.07
N GLY A 68 15.02 -4.18 0.68
CA GLY A 68 14.36 -3.04 0.04
C GLY A 68 13.27 -3.44 -0.96
N ILE A 69 12.73 -2.44 -1.65
CA ILE A 69 11.64 -2.63 -2.63
C ILE A 69 12.11 -3.52 -3.79
N THR A 70 13.35 -3.36 -4.24
CA THR A 70 13.92 -4.13 -5.35
C THR A 70 14.08 -5.61 -5.05
N GLY A 71 14.19 -5.98 -3.78
CA GLY A 71 14.23 -7.37 -3.34
C GLY A 71 12.86 -7.96 -2.99
N ALA A 72 11.84 -7.10 -2.85
CA ALA A 72 10.53 -7.51 -2.36
C ALA A 72 9.59 -8.05 -3.46
N CYS A 73 9.73 -7.58 -4.68
CA CYS A 73 8.88 -7.96 -5.80
C CYS A 73 9.66 -8.07 -7.10
N LYS A 74 9.08 -8.72 -8.09
CA LYS A 74 9.70 -8.98 -9.39
C LYS A 74 10.16 -7.71 -10.13
N LEU A 75 9.37 -6.64 -10.03
CA LEU A 75 9.65 -5.35 -10.65
C LEU A 75 9.32 -4.22 -9.65
N PRO A 76 10.28 -3.34 -9.31
CA PRO A 76 10.11 -2.32 -8.26
C PRO A 76 8.92 -1.37 -8.48
N HIS A 77 8.58 -1.06 -9.74
CA HIS A 77 7.47 -0.17 -10.08
C HIS A 77 6.08 -0.80 -9.87
N LEU A 78 6.01 -2.11 -9.56
CA LEU A 78 4.78 -2.77 -9.14
C LEU A 78 4.43 -2.49 -7.68
N TYR A 79 5.37 -1.93 -6.90
CA TYR A 79 5.11 -1.39 -5.57
C TYR A 79 4.90 0.12 -5.66
N MET A 80 3.63 0.54 -5.67
CA MET A 80 3.28 1.93 -5.96
C MET A 80 2.24 2.55 -4.99
N PRO A 81 2.39 2.40 -3.67
CA PRO A 81 1.41 2.94 -2.71
C PRO A 81 1.32 4.48 -2.75
N PHE A 82 2.35 5.12 -3.27
CA PHE A 82 2.44 6.56 -3.49
C PHE A 82 2.42 6.96 -4.98
N GLY A 83 2.04 6.03 -5.85
CA GLY A 83 2.16 6.19 -7.29
C GLY A 83 3.59 6.05 -7.79
N VAL A 84 3.79 6.22 -9.09
CA VAL A 84 5.10 6.17 -9.77
C VAL A 84 5.20 7.22 -10.87
N GLY A 85 6.43 7.55 -11.28
CA GLY A 85 6.72 8.47 -12.38
C GLY A 85 6.49 9.94 -12.03
N PRO A 86 6.23 10.80 -13.04
CA PRO A 86 6.13 12.26 -12.85
C PRO A 86 5.00 12.72 -11.91
N ARG A 87 4.07 11.85 -11.58
CA ARG A 87 2.92 12.11 -10.70
C ARG A 87 3.01 11.34 -9.39
N VAL A 88 4.21 10.95 -8.96
CA VAL A 88 4.45 10.37 -7.64
C VAL A 88 3.99 11.33 -6.54
N CYS A 89 3.49 10.79 -5.43
CA CYS A 89 3.01 11.59 -4.31
C CYS A 89 4.09 12.52 -3.77
N LEU A 90 3.82 13.82 -3.76
CA LEU A 90 4.72 14.85 -3.23
C LEU A 90 5.01 14.64 -1.74
N GLY A 91 4.00 14.17 -0.98
CA GLY A 91 4.05 13.96 0.46
C GLY A 91 4.63 12.60 0.89
N GLN A 92 5.13 11.77 -0.02
CA GLN A 92 5.61 10.41 0.30
C GLN A 92 6.63 10.38 1.45
N ASN A 93 7.66 11.23 1.39
CA ASN A 93 8.71 11.25 2.40
C ASN A 93 8.18 11.74 3.75
N LEU A 94 7.33 12.77 3.74
CA LEU A 94 6.68 13.29 4.94
C LEU A 94 5.82 12.21 5.59
N ALA A 95 4.95 11.54 4.84
CA ALA A 95 4.10 10.48 5.35
C ALA A 95 4.91 9.34 5.98
N MET A 96 6.00 8.92 5.34
CA MET A 96 6.88 7.87 5.88
C MET A 96 7.60 8.28 7.16
N VAL A 97 7.95 9.56 7.32
CA VAL A 97 8.56 10.10 8.55
C VAL A 97 7.51 10.19 9.66
N GLU A 98 6.33 10.76 9.38
CA GLU A 98 5.23 10.88 10.33
C GLU A 98 4.78 9.51 10.85
N LEU A 99 4.56 8.54 9.99
CA LEU A 99 4.21 7.17 10.39
C LEU A 99 5.25 6.58 11.35
N LYS A 100 6.54 6.74 11.06
CA LYS A 100 7.61 6.23 11.94
C LYS A 100 7.61 6.92 13.29
N ILE A 101 7.46 8.24 13.34
CA ILE A 101 7.43 9.01 14.58
C ILE A 101 6.22 8.60 15.42
N LEU A 102 5.02 8.60 14.83
CA LEU A 102 3.79 8.26 15.55
C LEU A 102 3.81 6.83 16.09
N ILE A 103 4.20 5.86 15.27
CA ILE A 103 4.32 4.46 15.71
C ILE A 103 5.37 4.33 16.83
N SER A 104 6.51 5.01 16.71
CA SER A 104 7.55 4.99 17.77
C SER A 104 7.03 5.56 19.08
N LEU A 105 6.32 6.69 19.05
CA LEU A 105 5.72 7.31 20.23
C LEU A 105 4.67 6.41 20.87
N ILE A 106 3.84 5.76 20.09
CA ILE A 106 2.84 4.82 20.60
C ILE A 106 3.54 3.63 21.27
N LEU A 107 4.48 2.99 20.58
CA LEU A 107 5.18 1.80 21.09
C LEU A 107 6.08 2.06 22.28
N SER A 108 6.60 3.29 22.46
CA SER A 108 7.41 3.66 23.62
C SER A 108 6.59 3.96 24.88
N ASN A 109 5.28 4.20 24.74
CA ASN A 109 4.42 4.55 25.85
C ASN A 109 3.35 3.50 26.18
N PHE A 110 3.01 2.65 25.20
CA PHE A 110 1.90 1.71 25.32
C PHE A 110 2.26 0.34 24.79
N SER A 111 1.74 -0.69 25.44
CA SER A 111 1.59 -2.02 24.86
C SER A 111 0.13 -2.22 24.44
N PHE A 112 -0.12 -2.93 23.36
CA PHE A 112 -1.47 -3.18 22.90
C PHE A 112 -1.61 -4.54 22.23
N SER A 113 -2.83 -5.05 22.24
CA SER A 113 -3.26 -6.23 21.49
C SER A 113 -4.61 -5.96 20.82
N LEU A 114 -4.95 -6.78 19.82
CA LEU A 114 -6.28 -6.70 19.24
C LEU A 114 -7.34 -7.10 20.27
N SER A 115 -8.46 -6.38 20.28
CA SER A 115 -9.64 -6.78 21.04
C SER A 115 -10.15 -8.15 20.56
N PRO A 116 -10.65 -9.03 21.44
CA PRO A 116 -11.33 -10.26 21.05
C PRO A 116 -12.56 -10.03 20.15
N ASN A 117 -13.13 -8.84 20.21
CA ASN A 117 -14.29 -8.44 19.40
C ASN A 117 -13.89 -7.86 18.04
N TYR A 118 -12.60 -7.66 17.78
CA TYR A 118 -12.13 -7.10 16.51
C TYR A 118 -12.47 -8.02 15.35
N LYS A 119 -13.12 -7.45 14.33
CA LYS A 119 -13.39 -8.13 13.06
C LYS A 119 -12.66 -7.40 11.95
N HIS A 120 -11.70 -8.08 11.35
CA HIS A 120 -10.95 -7.51 10.25
C HIS A 120 -11.82 -7.42 9.00
N SER A 121 -12.03 -6.20 8.52
CA SER A 121 -12.70 -5.92 7.24
C SER A 121 -12.13 -4.63 6.67
N ALA A 122 -11.53 -4.74 5.50
CA ALA A 122 -11.10 -3.57 4.75
C ALA A 122 -12.22 -3.12 3.82
N THR A 123 -12.53 -1.83 3.79
CA THR A 123 -13.53 -1.26 2.90
C THR A 123 -12.93 -0.14 2.07
N LEU A 124 -13.44 0.06 0.86
CA LEU A 124 -13.08 1.16 -0.01
C LEU A 124 -14.20 2.21 0.04
N ARG A 125 -13.89 3.37 0.62
CA ARG A 125 -14.70 4.59 0.49
C ARG A 125 -13.97 5.56 -0.41
N LEU A 126 -13.44 6.67 0.11
CA LEU A 126 -12.48 7.51 -0.63
C LEU A 126 -11.09 6.87 -0.63
N VAL A 127 -10.72 6.23 0.47
CA VAL A 127 -9.49 5.46 0.68
C VAL A 127 -9.82 4.08 1.21
N ILE A 128 -8.86 3.15 1.17
CA ILE A 128 -9.00 1.87 1.88
C ILE A 128 -8.81 2.14 3.37
N GLU A 129 -9.81 1.74 4.15
CA GLU A 129 -9.85 1.92 5.60
C GLU A 129 -10.46 0.70 6.31
N PRO A 130 -10.19 0.51 7.62
CA PRO A 130 -10.88 -0.51 8.41
C PRO A 130 -12.38 -0.18 8.52
N GLU A 131 -13.27 -1.05 8.02
CA GLU A 131 -14.73 -0.84 8.00
C GLU A 131 -15.30 -0.59 9.40
N ASN A 132 -14.82 -1.35 10.39
CA ASN A 132 -15.29 -1.32 11.77
C ASN A 132 -14.32 -0.61 12.72
N GLY A 133 -13.36 0.18 12.19
CA GLY A 133 -12.27 0.70 12.99
C GLY A 133 -11.29 -0.39 13.44
N VAL A 134 -10.44 -0.07 14.42
CA VAL A 134 -9.46 -1.02 15.00
C VAL A 134 -9.58 -0.98 16.52
N ASP A 135 -10.32 -1.93 17.09
CA ASP A 135 -10.48 -2.06 18.54
C ASP A 135 -9.22 -2.67 19.15
N LEU A 136 -8.59 -1.93 20.06
CA LEU A 136 -7.37 -2.33 20.74
C LEU A 136 -7.57 -2.38 22.26
N LEU A 137 -6.96 -3.37 22.90
CA LEU A 137 -6.72 -3.37 24.34
C LEU A 137 -5.38 -2.71 24.57
N VAL A 138 -5.37 -1.56 25.24
CA VAL A 138 -4.18 -0.73 25.43
C VAL A 138 -3.80 -0.69 26.92
N LYS A 139 -2.50 -0.87 27.19
CA LYS A 139 -1.91 -0.73 28.53
C LYS A 139 -0.76 0.27 28.44
N LYS A 140 -0.73 1.25 29.36
CA LYS A 140 0.41 2.16 29.51
C LYS A 140 1.61 1.38 30.08
N LEU A 141 2.80 1.62 29.50
CA LEU A 141 4.09 1.05 29.96
C LEU A 141 4.61 1.78 31.18
#